data_3e9c20065827d2912a9e7cabf175a399
#
_entry.id   3e9c20065827d2912a9e7cabf175a399
#
_cell.length_a   1.000
_cell.length_b   1.000
_cell.length_c   1.000
_cell.angle_alpha   90.00
_cell.angle_beta   90.00
_cell.angle_gamma   90.00
#
_symmetry.space_group_name_H-M   'P 1'
#
loop_
_entity.id
_entity.type
_entity.pdbx_description
1 polymer ?
#
loop_
_entity_poly.entity_id
_entity_poly.type
_entity_poly.pdbx_seq_one_letter_code
_entity_poly.pdbx_strand_id
1 'polypeptide(L)'
;TDVEGVRFCKEKLEGYLDAEVADSLEKIITSVLEVKSADFAIKFDPTLVRGMSYYTGTIFEIAMDEFGGSVGGGGRYDEMIGKFTGQNTPACGFSIGFERIVMLLLERGYEVPHQEEKKAYLLEKGLLQSEFINIMKTACDERAAGKQVTVLNMKKNKKFQKEQLAEMGYTNIVECFKN
;
A
#
# COMPACT_ATOMS: atom_id res chain seq x y z
N THR A 1 -6.78 30.03 3.62
CA THR A 1 -6.06 28.89 3.05
C THR A 1 -4.91 28.52 3.98
N ASP A 2 -4.39 27.31 3.87
CA ASP A 2 -3.34 26.78 4.77
C ASP A 2 -2.02 27.51 4.61
N VAL A 3 -1.75 28.04 3.43
CA VAL A 3 -0.64 28.96 3.16
C VAL A 3 -0.79 30.26 3.95
N GLU A 4 -2.02 30.78 4.06
CA GLU A 4 -2.31 31.98 4.86
C GLU A 4 -2.08 31.72 6.35
N GLY A 5 -2.36 30.52 6.84
CA GLY A 5 -2.05 30.11 8.21
C GLY A 5 -0.56 30.16 8.51
N VAL A 6 0.29 29.64 7.61
CA VAL A 6 1.75 29.71 7.74
C VAL A 6 2.24 31.16 7.72
N ARG A 7 1.73 31.97 6.78
CA ARG A 7 2.08 33.39 6.68
C ARG A 7 1.67 34.17 7.93
N PHE A 8 0.45 33.92 8.43
CA PHE A 8 -0.02 34.51 9.67
C PHE A 8 0.89 34.19 10.86
N CYS A 9 1.29 32.92 11.01
CA CYS A 9 2.23 32.53 12.06
C CYS A 9 3.59 33.20 11.88
N LYS A 10 4.09 33.31 10.65
CA LYS A 10 5.36 34.00 10.35
C LYS A 10 5.33 35.48 10.80
N GLU A 11 4.22 36.19 10.51
CA GLU A 11 4.04 37.60 10.90
C GLU A 11 3.87 37.78 12.41
N LYS A 12 3.05 36.94 13.05
CA LYS A 12 2.70 37.09 14.47
C LYS A 12 3.75 36.55 15.42
N LEU A 13 4.60 35.63 14.97
CA LEU A 13 5.66 35.00 15.77
C LEU A 13 7.04 35.44 15.28
N GLU A 14 7.15 36.65 14.73
CA GLU A 14 8.41 37.22 14.33
C GLU A 14 9.38 37.23 15.50
N GLY A 15 10.59 36.68 15.30
CA GLY A 15 11.61 36.47 16.33
C GLY A 15 11.46 35.20 17.18
N TYR A 16 10.37 34.46 17.08
CA TYR A 16 10.16 33.17 17.73
C TYR A 16 10.09 32.00 16.73
N LEU A 17 9.67 32.27 15.49
CA LEU A 17 9.62 31.30 14.40
C LEU A 17 10.79 31.55 13.45
N ASP A 18 11.53 30.51 13.13
CA ASP A 18 12.55 30.56 12.10
C ASP A 18 11.90 30.81 10.72
N ALA A 19 12.33 31.88 10.06
CA ALA A 19 11.79 32.28 8.77
C ALA A 19 12.04 31.24 7.69
N GLU A 20 13.18 30.53 7.71
CA GLU A 20 13.50 29.48 6.72
C GLU A 20 12.56 28.27 6.88
N VAL A 21 12.17 27.95 8.12
CA VAL A 21 11.20 26.87 8.40
C VAL A 21 9.82 27.24 7.84
N ALA A 22 9.37 28.48 8.05
CA ALA A 22 8.09 28.97 7.52
C ALA A 22 8.08 28.96 5.99
N ASP A 23 9.13 29.44 5.35
CA ASP A 23 9.29 29.47 3.90
C ASP A 23 9.34 28.04 3.30
N SER A 24 9.97 27.12 4.01
CA SER A 24 9.99 25.70 3.61
C SER A 24 8.59 25.06 3.66
N LEU A 25 7.83 25.31 4.73
CA LEU A 25 6.45 24.83 4.86
C LEU A 25 5.54 25.42 3.78
N GLU A 26 5.63 26.72 3.51
CA GLU A 26 4.86 27.37 2.44
C GLU A 26 5.18 26.74 1.08
N LYS A 27 6.46 26.50 0.78
CA LYS A 27 6.89 25.81 -0.43
C LYS A 27 6.29 24.41 -0.56
N ILE A 28 6.35 23.62 0.51
CA ILE A 28 5.81 22.26 0.52
C ILE A 28 4.30 22.28 0.24
N ILE A 29 3.54 23.10 0.98
CA ILE A 29 2.09 23.19 0.83
C ILE A 29 1.72 23.62 -0.60
N THR A 30 2.36 24.66 -1.11
CA THR A 30 2.12 25.17 -2.46
C THR A 30 2.42 24.10 -3.52
N SER A 31 3.58 23.43 -3.41
CA SER A 31 3.96 22.39 -4.37
C SER A 31 2.99 21.22 -4.36
N VAL A 32 2.53 20.78 -3.19
CA VAL A 32 1.55 19.69 -3.08
C VAL A 32 0.20 20.10 -3.67
N LEU A 33 -0.26 21.33 -3.44
CA LEU A 33 -1.51 21.83 -4.01
C LEU A 33 -1.46 21.91 -5.55
N GLU A 34 -0.30 22.23 -6.12
CA GLU A 34 -0.11 22.30 -7.57
C GLU A 34 -0.06 20.93 -8.24
N VAL A 35 0.50 19.92 -7.58
CA VAL A 35 0.71 18.58 -8.18
C VAL A 35 -0.33 17.55 -7.77
N LYS A 36 -1.20 17.84 -6.81
CA LYS A 36 -2.21 16.88 -6.35
C LYS A 36 -3.14 16.43 -7.48
N SER A 37 -3.34 15.13 -7.59
CA SER A 37 -4.24 14.49 -8.57
C SER A 37 -5.59 14.08 -7.98
N ALA A 38 -5.72 14.12 -6.66
CA ALA A 38 -6.94 13.79 -5.93
C ALA A 38 -7.44 15.02 -5.14
N ASP A 39 -8.73 15.03 -4.83
CA ASP A 39 -9.30 16.08 -4.00
C ASP A 39 -9.07 15.75 -2.52
N PHE A 40 -8.25 16.56 -1.88
CA PHE A 40 -8.03 16.55 -0.44
C PHE A 40 -7.64 17.94 0.06
N ALA A 41 -7.93 18.21 1.31
CA ALA A 41 -7.52 19.43 1.99
C ALA A 41 -6.15 19.28 2.65
N ILE A 42 -5.35 20.33 2.62
CA ILE A 42 -4.15 20.45 3.45
C ILE A 42 -4.47 21.46 4.53
N LYS A 43 -4.15 21.13 5.76
CA LYS A 43 -4.32 22.02 6.90
C LYS A 43 -2.98 22.23 7.59
N PHE A 44 -2.58 23.48 7.77
CA PHE A 44 -1.48 23.81 8.64
C PHE A 44 -1.93 23.73 10.09
N ASP A 45 -1.30 22.87 10.87
CA ASP A 45 -1.58 22.69 12.29
C ASP A 45 -0.28 22.87 13.10
N PRO A 46 -0.10 24.03 13.74
CA PRO A 46 1.09 24.29 14.57
C PRO A 46 1.13 23.46 15.85
N THR A 47 0.04 22.75 16.18
CA THR A 47 -0.06 21.89 17.36
C THR A 47 0.20 20.42 17.07
N LEU A 48 0.43 20.07 15.80
CA LEU A 48 0.70 18.70 15.41
C LEU A 48 2.00 18.20 16.04
N VAL A 49 1.91 17.15 16.83
CA VAL A 49 3.04 16.48 17.47
C VAL A 49 3.01 15.01 17.12
N ARG A 50 4.16 14.47 16.76
CA ARG A 50 4.33 13.04 16.53
C ARG A 50 5.19 12.43 17.63
N GLY A 51 4.79 11.25 18.12
CA GLY A 51 5.40 10.60 19.27
C GLY A 51 6.82 10.06 19.08
N MET A 52 7.46 10.33 17.94
CA MET A 52 8.80 9.83 17.62
C MET A 52 9.80 10.97 17.54
N SER A 53 10.87 10.90 18.35
CA SER A 53 11.88 11.93 18.51
C SER A 53 12.94 11.99 17.40
N TYR A 54 12.80 11.19 16.35
CA TYR A 54 13.80 11.14 15.26
C TYR A 54 13.53 12.14 14.12
N TYR A 55 12.40 12.83 14.11
CA TYR A 55 12.12 13.82 13.09
C TYR A 55 13.01 15.05 13.24
N THR A 56 13.57 15.51 12.12
CA THR A 56 14.48 16.66 12.05
C THR A 56 13.92 17.80 11.22
N GLY A 57 12.70 17.71 10.74
CA GLY A 57 12.06 18.71 9.90
C GLY A 57 10.55 18.56 9.86
N THR A 58 9.95 18.94 8.76
CA THR A 58 8.50 18.90 8.56
C THR A 58 7.92 17.51 8.86
N ILE A 59 6.85 17.51 9.63
CA ILE A 59 6.02 16.34 9.91
C ILE A 59 4.62 16.53 9.30
N PHE A 60 3.96 15.43 9.00
CA PHE A 60 2.58 15.46 8.50
C PHE A 60 1.77 14.28 9.01
N GLU A 61 0.46 14.43 8.98
CA GLU A 61 -0.51 13.40 9.32
C GLU A 61 -1.61 13.36 8.29
N ILE A 62 -2.13 12.18 8.02
CA ILE A 62 -3.27 11.96 7.13
C ILE A 62 -4.46 11.63 8.01
N ALA A 63 -5.39 12.57 8.13
CA ALA A 63 -6.65 12.39 8.84
C ALA A 63 -7.74 11.95 7.86
N MET A 64 -8.64 11.10 8.33
CA MET A 64 -9.87 10.76 7.63
C MET A 64 -11.05 10.95 8.59
N ASP A 65 -12.02 11.75 8.18
CA ASP A 65 -13.18 12.11 9.00
C ASP A 65 -13.99 10.87 9.39
N GLU A 66 -14.13 9.92 8.47
CA GLU A 66 -14.87 8.67 8.70
C GLU A 66 -14.25 7.80 9.79
N PHE A 67 -12.94 7.88 9.96
CA PHE A 67 -12.25 7.13 11.00
C PHE A 67 -12.17 7.90 12.32
N GLY A 68 -12.41 9.21 12.30
CA GLY A 68 -12.28 10.09 13.46
C GLY A 68 -10.83 10.24 13.97
N GLY A 69 -9.84 9.99 13.10
CA GLY A 69 -8.43 10.06 13.48
C GLY A 69 -7.46 9.84 12.33
N SER A 70 -6.19 9.66 12.69
CA SER A 70 -5.10 9.46 11.74
C SER A 70 -5.09 8.07 11.14
N VAL A 71 -4.95 8.01 9.82
CA VAL A 71 -4.76 6.77 9.05
C VAL A 71 -3.34 6.61 8.51
N GLY A 72 -2.51 7.62 8.67
CA GLY A 72 -1.11 7.59 8.26
C GLY A 72 -0.37 8.85 8.64
N GLY A 73 0.91 8.88 8.39
CA GLY A 73 1.72 10.08 8.59
C GLY A 73 3.20 9.81 8.57
N GLY A 74 3.97 10.88 8.53
CA GLY A 74 5.41 10.81 8.41
C GLY A 74 6.09 12.14 8.61
N GLY A 75 7.29 12.26 8.06
CA GLY A 75 8.07 13.47 8.11
C GLY A 75 9.50 13.27 7.64
N ARG A 76 10.30 14.31 7.83
CA ARG A 76 11.73 14.34 7.52
C ARG A 76 12.56 13.88 8.71
N TYR A 77 13.56 13.01 8.49
CA TYR A 77 14.40 12.41 9.54
C TYR A 77 15.85 12.19 9.08
N ASP A 78 16.53 13.24 8.73
CA ASP A 78 17.86 13.21 8.11
C ASP A 78 18.93 12.49 8.96
N GLU A 79 18.90 12.63 10.28
CA GLU A 79 19.90 12.05 11.17
C GLU A 79 19.74 10.54 11.38
N MET A 80 18.55 10.00 11.16
CA MET A 80 18.29 8.59 11.45
C MET A 80 19.11 7.68 10.53
N ILE A 81 19.19 8.01 9.26
CA ILE A 81 19.96 7.22 8.28
C ILE A 81 21.45 7.33 8.59
N GLY A 82 21.92 8.52 8.98
CA GLY A 82 23.31 8.76 9.35
C GLY A 82 23.82 7.90 10.51
N LYS A 83 22.93 7.57 11.46
CA LYS A 83 23.27 6.67 12.59
C LYS A 83 23.61 5.24 12.13
N PHE A 84 23.06 4.79 11.02
CA PHE A 84 23.32 3.45 10.48
C PHE A 84 24.44 3.43 9.44
N THR A 85 24.58 4.49 8.66
CA THR A 85 25.53 4.54 7.53
C THR A 85 26.82 5.28 7.86
N GLY A 86 26.85 6.05 8.95
CA GLY A 86 27.95 6.94 9.29
C GLY A 86 28.04 8.20 8.42
N GLN A 87 27.08 8.42 7.51
CA GLN A 87 27.02 9.57 6.62
C GLN A 87 25.70 10.32 6.82
N ASN A 88 25.76 11.64 6.89
CA ASN A 88 24.56 12.46 6.95
C ASN A 88 23.79 12.35 5.62
N THR A 89 22.65 11.69 5.66
CA THR A 89 21.83 11.43 4.47
C THR A 89 20.43 11.97 4.70
N PRO A 90 20.02 13.02 3.96
CA PRO A 90 18.65 13.52 4.04
C PRO A 90 17.65 12.42 3.72
N ALA A 91 16.64 12.27 4.55
CA ALA A 91 15.62 11.27 4.38
C ALA A 91 14.24 11.76 4.83
N CYS A 92 13.22 11.31 4.13
CA CYS A 92 11.84 11.46 4.55
C CYS A 92 11.07 10.17 4.28
N GLY A 93 9.98 9.97 4.98
CA GLY A 93 9.14 8.81 4.78
C GLY A 93 7.85 8.90 5.56
N PHE A 94 7.02 7.90 5.36
CA PHE A 94 5.73 7.82 6.01
C PHE A 94 5.32 6.37 6.25
N SER A 95 4.36 6.18 7.12
CA SER A 95 3.65 4.92 7.33
C SER A 95 2.15 5.12 7.18
N ILE A 96 1.46 4.06 6.78
CA ILE A 96 0.00 4.02 6.73
C ILE A 96 -0.50 2.97 7.72
N GLY A 97 -1.63 3.23 8.36
CA GLY A 97 -2.32 2.26 9.20
C GLY A 97 -3.06 1.26 8.32
N PHE A 98 -2.37 0.19 7.93
CA PHE A 98 -2.89 -0.81 6.99
C PHE A 98 -4.27 -1.33 7.41
N GLU A 99 -4.42 -1.77 8.66
CA GLU A 99 -5.67 -2.31 9.18
C GLU A 99 -6.79 -1.28 9.13
N ARG A 100 -6.49 -0.01 9.42
CA ARG A 100 -7.46 1.09 9.37
C ARG A 100 -7.97 1.33 7.97
N ILE A 101 -7.06 1.34 6.98
CA ILE A 101 -7.42 1.50 5.57
C ILE A 101 -8.26 0.31 5.09
N VAL A 102 -7.86 -0.93 5.43
CA VAL A 102 -8.62 -2.13 5.07
C VAL A 102 -10.02 -2.11 5.67
N MET A 103 -10.17 -1.74 6.94
CA MET A 103 -11.49 -1.62 7.58
C MET A 103 -12.39 -0.63 6.84
N LEU A 104 -11.88 0.56 6.52
CA LEU A 104 -12.63 1.58 5.78
C LEU A 104 -13.04 1.11 4.38
N LEU A 105 -12.16 0.39 3.69
CA LEU A 105 -12.47 -0.18 2.38
C LEU A 105 -13.56 -1.23 2.47
N LEU A 106 -13.50 -2.12 3.47
CA LEU A 106 -14.52 -3.15 3.69
C LEU A 106 -15.88 -2.53 4.05
N GLU A 107 -15.92 -1.52 4.94
CA GLU A 107 -17.14 -0.80 5.31
C GLU A 107 -17.79 -0.10 4.10
N ARG A 108 -17.00 0.36 3.15
CA ARG A 108 -17.46 0.97 1.89
C ARG A 108 -17.84 -0.06 0.82
N GLY A 109 -17.72 -1.35 1.11
CA GLY A 109 -17.98 -2.41 0.13
C GLY A 109 -17.02 -2.38 -1.06
N TYR A 110 -15.77 -1.93 -0.84
CA TYR A 110 -14.77 -1.87 -1.89
C TYR A 110 -14.42 -3.27 -2.37
N GLU A 111 -14.64 -3.52 -3.64
CA GLU A 111 -14.20 -4.73 -4.31
C GLU A 111 -12.89 -4.45 -5.06
N VAL A 112 -11.91 -5.34 -4.90
CA VAL A 112 -10.64 -5.21 -5.61
C VAL A 112 -10.91 -5.30 -7.12
N PRO A 113 -10.63 -4.25 -7.91
CA PRO A 113 -10.80 -4.30 -9.35
C PRO A 113 -9.95 -5.44 -9.92
N HIS A 114 -10.51 -6.16 -10.91
CA HIS A 114 -9.83 -7.26 -11.58
C HIS A 114 -9.40 -8.39 -10.62
N GLN A 115 -10.39 -9.04 -10.00
CA GLN A 115 -10.18 -10.42 -9.57
C GLN A 115 -10.04 -11.25 -10.85
N GLU A 116 -8.79 -11.36 -11.29
CA GLU A 116 -8.44 -12.24 -12.40
C GLU A 116 -8.93 -13.64 -12.06
N GLU A 117 -9.47 -14.33 -13.08
CA GLU A 117 -9.92 -15.69 -12.93
C GLU A 117 -8.81 -16.54 -12.31
N LYS A 118 -9.04 -17.06 -11.11
CA LYS A 118 -8.12 -17.99 -10.47
C LYS A 118 -8.40 -19.39 -10.97
N LYS A 119 -7.40 -19.99 -11.60
CA LYS A 119 -7.49 -21.33 -12.18
C LYS A 119 -6.55 -22.31 -11.48
N ALA A 120 -7.03 -23.50 -11.19
CA ALA A 120 -6.22 -24.58 -10.62
C ALA A 120 -6.22 -25.81 -11.52
N TYR A 121 -5.05 -26.33 -11.86
CA TYR A 121 -4.87 -27.63 -12.47
C TYR A 121 -4.59 -28.65 -11.37
N LEU A 122 -5.40 -29.69 -11.30
CA LEU A 122 -5.21 -30.82 -10.38
C LEU A 122 -4.68 -32.03 -11.17
N LEU A 123 -3.45 -32.41 -10.88
CA LEU A 123 -2.76 -33.46 -11.59
C LEU A 123 -2.98 -34.82 -10.91
N GLU A 124 -3.43 -35.83 -11.64
CA GLU A 124 -3.46 -37.19 -11.16
C GLU A 124 -2.03 -37.73 -11.01
N LYS A 125 -1.81 -38.56 -10.00
CA LYS A 125 -0.50 -39.21 -9.78
C LYS A 125 -0.23 -40.23 -10.90
N GLY A 126 0.94 -40.11 -11.55
CA GLY A 126 1.36 -41.03 -12.62
C GLY A 126 1.01 -40.54 -14.02
N LEU A 127 0.75 -39.25 -14.22
CA LEU A 127 0.73 -38.63 -15.55
C LEU A 127 2.04 -38.91 -16.31
N LEU A 128 1.94 -39.10 -17.63
CA LEU A 128 3.12 -39.17 -18.49
C LEU A 128 3.87 -37.85 -18.50
N GLN A 129 5.18 -37.91 -18.66
CA GLN A 129 6.02 -36.71 -18.69
C GLN A 129 5.60 -35.71 -19.78
N SER A 130 5.16 -36.20 -20.94
CA SER A 130 4.66 -35.37 -22.04
C SER A 130 3.38 -34.62 -21.67
N GLU A 131 2.44 -35.29 -20.98
CA GLU A 131 1.20 -34.71 -20.51
C GLU A 131 1.48 -33.62 -19.47
N PHE A 132 2.34 -33.91 -18.50
CA PHE A 132 2.80 -32.94 -17.50
C PHE A 132 3.41 -31.69 -18.14
N ILE A 133 4.33 -31.88 -19.11
CA ILE A 133 4.96 -30.76 -19.82
C ILE A 133 3.93 -29.89 -20.54
N ASN A 134 2.95 -30.50 -21.20
CA ASN A 134 1.90 -29.76 -21.89
C ASN A 134 1.04 -28.91 -20.93
N ILE A 135 0.66 -29.50 -19.79
CA ILE A 135 -0.09 -28.74 -18.75
C ILE A 135 0.74 -27.59 -18.21
N MET A 136 2.02 -27.81 -17.95
CA MET A 136 2.91 -26.75 -17.47
C MET A 136 3.10 -25.63 -18.47
N LYS A 137 3.21 -25.94 -19.76
CA LYS A 137 3.25 -24.94 -20.84
C LYS A 137 1.98 -24.10 -20.86
N THR A 138 0.82 -24.76 -20.87
CA THR A 138 -0.48 -24.07 -20.83
C THR A 138 -0.61 -23.16 -19.60
N ALA A 139 -0.22 -23.66 -18.43
CA ALA A 139 -0.24 -22.84 -17.21
C ALA A 139 0.73 -21.64 -17.26
N CYS A 140 1.88 -21.80 -17.93
CA CYS A 140 2.83 -20.68 -18.14
C CYS A 140 2.25 -19.63 -19.09
N ASP A 141 1.63 -20.05 -20.20
CA ASP A 141 1.02 -19.16 -21.18
C ASP A 141 -0.15 -18.38 -20.55
N GLU A 142 -0.99 -19.05 -19.75
CA GLU A 142 -2.08 -18.41 -19.03
C GLU A 142 -1.58 -17.40 -17.98
N ARG A 143 -0.49 -17.68 -17.27
CA ARG A 143 0.14 -16.73 -16.36
C ARG A 143 0.74 -15.54 -17.10
N ALA A 144 1.37 -15.77 -18.25
CA ALA A 144 1.88 -14.70 -19.11
C ALA A 144 0.77 -13.79 -19.64
N ALA A 145 -0.45 -14.34 -19.80
CA ALA A 145 -1.65 -13.59 -20.12
C ALA A 145 -2.33 -12.90 -18.92
N GLY A 146 -1.69 -12.93 -17.74
CA GLY A 146 -2.13 -12.24 -16.53
C GLY A 146 -3.02 -13.07 -15.59
N LYS A 147 -3.37 -14.33 -15.91
CA LYS A 147 -4.23 -15.15 -15.04
C LYS A 147 -3.50 -15.70 -13.82
N GLN A 148 -4.22 -15.82 -12.72
CA GLN A 148 -3.69 -16.50 -11.53
C GLN A 148 -3.87 -18.02 -11.68
N VAL A 149 -2.80 -18.73 -12.06
CA VAL A 149 -2.85 -20.17 -12.31
C VAL A 149 -1.97 -20.94 -11.33
N THR A 150 -2.54 -21.92 -10.64
CA THR A 150 -1.81 -22.88 -9.83
C THR A 150 -1.87 -24.29 -10.41
N VAL A 151 -0.83 -25.07 -10.15
CA VAL A 151 -0.75 -26.49 -10.55
C VAL A 151 -0.46 -27.32 -9.31
N LEU A 152 -1.33 -28.25 -8.97
CA LEU A 152 -1.28 -29.03 -7.73
C LEU A 152 -1.48 -30.52 -8.03
N ASN A 153 -0.89 -31.37 -7.21
CA ASN A 153 -1.20 -32.79 -7.24
C ASN A 153 -2.58 -33.06 -6.63
N MET A 154 -3.34 -33.97 -7.21
CA MET A 154 -4.59 -34.44 -6.65
C MET A 154 -4.35 -35.10 -5.29
N LYS A 155 -5.15 -34.72 -4.30
CA LYS A 155 -5.20 -35.39 -2.99
C LYS A 155 -6.20 -36.54 -3.02
N LYS A 156 -6.08 -37.49 -2.08
CA LYS A 156 -7.03 -38.61 -1.94
C LYS A 156 -8.48 -38.11 -1.76
N ASN A 157 -8.68 -37.09 -0.96
CA ASN A 157 -9.98 -36.42 -0.81
C ASN A 157 -10.09 -35.24 -1.77
N LYS A 158 -10.47 -35.52 -3.01
CA LYS A 158 -10.63 -34.51 -4.07
C LYS A 158 -11.72 -33.49 -3.74
N LYS A 159 -12.82 -33.94 -3.12
CA LYS A 159 -13.94 -33.06 -2.77
C LYS A 159 -13.48 -31.96 -1.84
N PHE A 160 -12.84 -32.33 -0.75
CA PHE A 160 -12.28 -31.37 0.23
C PHE A 160 -11.21 -30.44 -0.41
N GLN A 161 -10.37 -30.98 -1.30
CA GLN A 161 -9.38 -30.17 -2.01
C GLN A 161 -10.04 -29.09 -2.89
N LYS A 162 -11.12 -29.44 -3.59
CA LYS A 162 -11.87 -28.46 -4.42
C LYS A 162 -12.60 -27.43 -3.57
N GLU A 163 -13.19 -27.83 -2.44
CA GLU A 163 -13.83 -26.92 -1.49
C GLU A 163 -12.81 -25.89 -0.96
N GLN A 164 -11.63 -26.34 -0.54
CA GLN A 164 -10.55 -25.44 -0.12
C GLN A 164 -10.13 -24.46 -1.24
N LEU A 165 -10.00 -24.93 -2.47
CA LEU A 165 -9.65 -24.08 -3.60
C LEU A 165 -10.74 -23.04 -3.88
N ALA A 166 -12.02 -23.44 -3.80
CA ALA A 166 -13.13 -22.52 -3.96
C ALA A 166 -13.17 -21.44 -2.87
N GLU A 167 -12.90 -21.81 -1.61
CA GLU A 167 -12.75 -20.85 -0.50
C GLU A 167 -11.57 -19.87 -0.73
N MET A 168 -10.51 -20.31 -1.41
CA MET A 168 -9.37 -19.47 -1.81
C MET A 168 -9.65 -18.62 -3.06
N GLY A 169 -10.87 -18.71 -3.62
CA GLY A 169 -11.32 -17.94 -4.77
C GLY A 169 -10.99 -18.55 -6.14
N TYR A 170 -10.58 -19.82 -6.21
CA TYR A 170 -10.40 -20.51 -7.50
C TYR A 170 -11.76 -20.88 -8.08
N THR A 171 -12.11 -20.23 -9.18
CA THR A 171 -13.42 -20.42 -9.88
C THR A 171 -13.34 -21.46 -10.98
N ASN A 172 -12.14 -21.76 -11.48
CA ASN A 172 -11.91 -22.72 -12.56
C ASN A 172 -10.94 -23.82 -12.09
N ILE A 173 -11.46 -25.01 -11.86
CA ILE A 173 -10.66 -26.15 -11.40
C ILE A 173 -10.68 -27.25 -12.46
N VAL A 174 -9.55 -27.48 -13.09
CA VAL A 174 -9.34 -28.46 -14.14
C VAL A 174 -8.69 -29.71 -13.59
N GLU A 175 -9.36 -30.85 -13.69
CA GLU A 175 -8.79 -32.15 -13.33
C GLU A 175 -8.06 -32.77 -14.52
N CYS A 176 -6.80 -33.11 -14.35
CA CYS A 176 -5.97 -33.73 -15.39
C CYS A 176 -5.72 -35.18 -14.99
N PHE A 177 -6.33 -36.09 -15.72
CA PHE A 177 -6.19 -37.53 -15.53
C PHE A 177 -5.14 -38.08 -16.50
N LYS A 178 -4.54 -39.21 -16.13
CA LYS A 178 -3.71 -40.00 -17.05
C LYS A 178 -4.61 -40.66 -18.11
N ASN A 179 -4.20 -40.63 -19.34
CA ASN A 179 -4.78 -41.41 -20.43
C ASN A 179 -4.38 -42.88 -20.37
#